data_ea016ac6cc35695123728be2f19e47aa
#
_entry.id   ea016ac6cc35695123728be2f19e47aa
#
_cell.length_a   1.000
_cell.length_b   1.000
_cell.length_c   1.000
_cell.angle_alpha   90.00
_cell.angle_beta   90.00
_cell.angle_gamma   90.00
#
_symmetry.space_group_name_H-M   'P 1'
#
loop_
_entity.id
_entity.type
_entity.pdbx_description
1 polymer ?
#
loop_
_entity_poly.entity_id
_entity_poly.type
_entity_poly.pdbx_seq_one_letter_code
_entity_poly.pdbx_strand_id
1 'polypeptide(L)'
;MQTLNALYQSPPKNVKFINRKFEITAPKTLIKGGIGSGKTSLIAGFLSAFESKEFLCINLGDLRIDADEILSNLPEFLRQNPQIKILAIDDFEQRFQDKFEPVLELNLSNFIVASRFKDANLSGFSELNLDFLDYEEFIAFFSKKIDPETLFSHFLLHGRSPASAFCDAENVAVNLQTALKSSLPVTQLAVLKECAKAQAQNVSVFEIFSTLKSARKISKDRVYSALSELENMSAVSLVEKFNEPNAAKRLYFNDFAFKSALSLKKDFAKNFNNTVFCELAKFNEQIFYTKEFDFFLPKRKLAIICSPFSDADLVFLKFKKLHANLKNLGINRLQAISVANSGETSIEGIKCEVAPFSRWALGI
;
A
#
# COMPACT_ATOMS: atom_id res chain seq x y z
N MET A 1 14.45 12.04 -29.59
CA MET A 1 13.95 11.18 -30.70
C MET A 1 14.57 9.77 -30.70
N GLN A 2 15.91 9.60 -30.68
CA GLN A 2 16.53 8.26 -30.66
C GLN A 2 16.08 7.42 -29.46
N THR A 3 16.02 8.01 -28.28
CA THR A 3 15.58 7.35 -27.03
C THR A 3 14.14 6.87 -27.12
N LEU A 4 13.22 7.68 -27.67
CA LEU A 4 11.82 7.29 -27.89
C LEU A 4 11.71 6.12 -28.88
N ASN A 5 12.49 6.11 -29.95
CA ASN A 5 12.56 4.97 -30.86
C ASN A 5 13.05 3.69 -30.17
N ALA A 6 14.07 3.79 -29.32
CA ALA A 6 14.60 2.65 -28.57
C ALA A 6 13.56 2.10 -27.58
N LEU A 7 12.81 2.97 -26.88
CA LEU A 7 11.72 2.58 -25.99
C LEU A 7 10.59 1.89 -26.77
N TYR A 8 10.21 2.45 -27.91
CA TYR A 8 9.16 1.87 -28.78
C TYR A 8 9.53 0.48 -29.31
N GLN A 9 10.82 0.27 -29.65
CA GLN A 9 11.33 -1.03 -30.11
C GLN A 9 11.54 -2.04 -28.97
N SER A 10 11.43 -1.61 -27.71
CA SER A 10 11.65 -2.44 -26.53
C SER A 10 10.40 -2.45 -25.62
N PRO A 11 9.27 -2.97 -26.11
CA PRO A 11 8.04 -3.01 -25.32
C PRO A 11 8.22 -3.84 -24.04
N PRO A 12 7.44 -3.58 -22.98
CA PRO A 12 7.51 -4.36 -21.76
C PRO A 12 7.26 -5.84 -22.07
N LYS A 13 8.12 -6.71 -21.51
CA LYS A 13 7.99 -8.15 -21.68
C LYS A 13 6.79 -8.66 -20.85
N ASN A 14 6.18 -9.76 -21.31
CA ASN A 14 5.15 -10.46 -20.54
C ASN A 14 5.71 -10.83 -19.15
N VAL A 15 5.19 -10.17 -18.13
CA VAL A 15 5.53 -10.43 -16.73
C VAL A 15 4.49 -11.41 -16.16
N LYS A 16 4.92 -12.38 -15.36
CA LYS A 16 3.97 -13.11 -14.52
C LYS A 16 3.24 -12.07 -13.67
N PHE A 17 1.95 -11.97 -13.81
CA PHE A 17 1.16 -11.06 -13.01
C PHE A 17 0.03 -11.79 -12.28
N ILE A 18 -0.42 -11.14 -11.27
CA ILE A 18 -1.51 -11.57 -10.42
C ILE A 18 -2.80 -10.99 -10.97
N ASN A 19 -3.85 -11.80 -11.14
CA ASN A 19 -5.17 -11.28 -11.38
C ASN A 19 -5.57 -10.43 -10.15
N ARG A 20 -5.73 -9.15 -10.39
CA ARG A 20 -6.12 -8.19 -9.36
C ARG A 20 -7.63 -7.96 -9.42
N LYS A 21 -8.19 -7.50 -8.31
CA LYS A 21 -9.58 -6.99 -8.27
C LYS A 21 -9.74 -5.67 -9.07
N PHE A 22 -8.65 -5.12 -9.59
CA PHE A 22 -8.57 -3.84 -10.28
C PHE A 22 -8.31 -4.05 -11.76
N GLU A 23 -9.08 -3.34 -12.60
CA GLU A 23 -8.95 -3.38 -14.07
C GLU A 23 -8.90 -1.97 -14.66
N ILE A 24 -8.14 -1.80 -15.73
CA ILE A 24 -8.11 -0.56 -16.52
C ILE A 24 -9.27 -0.60 -17.50
N THR A 25 -10.33 0.15 -17.22
CA THR A 25 -11.56 0.16 -18.03
C THR A 25 -11.79 1.49 -18.76
N ALA A 26 -11.26 2.58 -18.22
CA ALA A 26 -11.45 3.91 -18.80
C ALA A 26 -10.36 4.26 -19.82
N PRO A 27 -10.69 5.00 -20.89
CA PRO A 27 -9.72 5.41 -21.91
C PRO A 27 -8.58 6.30 -21.34
N LYS A 28 -8.88 7.15 -20.35
CA LYS A 28 -7.89 7.95 -19.62
C LYS A 28 -7.91 7.49 -18.18
N THR A 29 -6.86 6.77 -17.75
CA THR A 29 -6.75 6.18 -16.41
C THR A 29 -5.50 6.66 -15.71
N LEU A 30 -5.66 7.23 -14.50
CA LEU A 30 -4.58 7.53 -13.57
C LEU A 30 -4.54 6.48 -12.46
N ILE A 31 -3.54 5.61 -12.49
CA ILE A 31 -3.32 4.56 -11.51
C ILE A 31 -2.48 5.14 -10.36
N LYS A 32 -3.05 5.21 -9.17
CA LYS A 32 -2.34 5.62 -7.95
C LYS A 32 -2.08 4.39 -7.08
N GLY A 33 -0.86 4.24 -6.59
CA GLY A 33 -0.56 3.09 -5.71
C GLY A 33 0.86 3.15 -5.17
N GLY A 34 1.09 2.54 -4.00
CA GLY A 34 2.36 2.56 -3.30
C GLY A 34 3.50 1.85 -4.06
N ILE A 35 4.71 1.97 -3.51
CA ILE A 35 5.89 1.28 -4.02
C ILE A 35 5.69 -0.23 -3.87
N GLY A 36 5.72 -0.96 -4.98
CA GLY A 36 5.51 -2.41 -4.98
C GLY A 36 4.04 -2.85 -5.04
N SER A 37 3.05 -1.94 -5.20
CA SER A 37 1.62 -2.32 -5.33
C SER A 37 1.27 -3.04 -6.63
N GLY A 38 2.17 -3.06 -7.64
CA GLY A 38 1.97 -3.78 -8.90
C GLY A 38 1.48 -2.91 -10.06
N LYS A 39 1.62 -1.58 -10.01
CA LYS A 39 1.21 -0.64 -11.09
C LYS A 39 1.79 -1.01 -12.44
N THR A 40 3.12 -1.16 -12.51
CA THR A 40 3.84 -1.55 -13.74
C THR A 40 3.33 -2.87 -14.30
N SER A 41 3.03 -3.85 -13.43
CA SER A 41 2.49 -5.14 -13.85
C SER A 41 1.05 -5.02 -14.37
N LEU A 42 0.23 -4.15 -13.77
CA LEU A 42 -1.13 -3.89 -14.24
C LEU A 42 -1.13 -3.23 -15.63
N ILE A 43 -0.22 -2.26 -15.85
CA ILE A 43 0.01 -1.66 -17.17
C ILE A 43 0.44 -2.73 -18.18
N ALA A 44 1.44 -3.53 -17.84
CA ALA A 44 1.95 -4.59 -18.74
C ALA A 44 0.87 -5.62 -19.06
N GLY A 45 0.04 -6.00 -18.07
CA GLY A 45 -1.12 -6.87 -18.27
C GLY A 45 -2.14 -6.27 -19.25
N PHE A 46 -2.48 -5.00 -19.09
CA PHE A 46 -3.37 -4.29 -20.02
C PHE A 46 -2.79 -4.24 -21.44
N LEU A 47 -1.51 -3.87 -21.57
CA LEU A 47 -0.85 -3.76 -22.87
C LEU A 47 -0.68 -5.11 -23.58
N SER A 48 -0.68 -6.23 -22.86
CA SER A 48 -0.54 -7.56 -23.44
C SER A 48 -1.69 -7.97 -24.37
N ALA A 49 -2.81 -7.27 -24.32
CA ALA A 49 -3.95 -7.46 -25.22
C ALA A 49 -3.78 -6.79 -26.60
N PHE A 50 -2.71 -6.02 -26.82
CA PHE A 50 -2.49 -5.22 -28.03
C PHE A 50 -1.18 -5.61 -28.71
N GLU A 51 -1.07 -5.32 -30.03
CA GLU A 51 0.18 -5.51 -30.75
C GLU A 51 1.24 -4.49 -30.30
N SER A 52 2.50 -4.90 -30.24
CA SER A 52 3.59 -4.05 -29.77
C SER A 52 3.76 -2.73 -30.52
N LYS A 53 3.33 -2.69 -31.80
CA LYS A 53 3.35 -1.46 -32.61
C LYS A 53 2.21 -0.46 -32.27
N GLU A 54 1.19 -0.88 -31.52
CA GLU A 54 0.04 -0.05 -31.21
C GLU A 54 0.19 0.76 -29.92
N PHE A 55 1.24 0.51 -29.15
CA PHE A 55 1.44 1.22 -27.89
C PHE A 55 2.88 1.69 -27.70
N LEU A 56 3.03 2.75 -26.91
CA LEU A 56 4.28 3.21 -26.35
C LEU A 56 4.19 3.17 -24.83
N CYS A 57 5.15 2.52 -24.19
CA CYS A 57 5.25 2.45 -22.73
C CYS A 57 6.56 3.11 -22.28
N ILE A 58 6.45 4.09 -21.37
CA ILE A 58 7.58 4.87 -20.86
C ILE A 58 7.56 4.81 -19.35
N ASN A 59 8.68 4.46 -18.72
CA ASN A 59 8.88 4.61 -17.29
C ASN A 59 9.74 5.86 -17.05
N LEU A 60 9.14 6.93 -16.50
CA LEU A 60 9.84 8.20 -16.25
C LEU A 60 10.91 8.10 -15.14
N GLY A 61 10.88 7.04 -14.33
CA GLY A 61 11.91 6.73 -13.34
C GLY A 61 13.10 5.92 -13.87
N ASP A 62 13.14 5.60 -15.17
CA ASP A 62 14.27 4.87 -15.77
C ASP A 62 15.52 5.77 -15.83
N LEU A 63 16.61 5.35 -15.20
CA LEU A 63 17.87 6.10 -15.13
C LEU A 63 18.57 6.30 -16.49
N ARG A 64 18.14 5.59 -17.52
CA ARG A 64 18.72 5.68 -18.88
C ARG A 64 18.11 6.81 -19.70
N ILE A 65 17.06 7.47 -19.21
CA ILE A 65 16.36 8.53 -19.92
C ILE A 65 16.39 9.84 -19.13
N ASP A 66 16.28 10.94 -19.84
CA ASP A 66 15.89 12.23 -19.29
C ASP A 66 14.38 12.39 -19.48
N ALA A 67 13.61 12.34 -18.39
CA ALA A 67 12.15 12.40 -18.42
C ALA A 67 11.63 13.72 -19.01
N ASP A 68 12.33 14.83 -18.74
CA ASP A 68 11.98 16.16 -19.26
C ASP A 68 12.18 16.26 -20.77
N GLU A 69 13.31 15.70 -21.30
CA GLU A 69 13.58 15.63 -22.74
C GLU A 69 12.55 14.71 -23.43
N ILE A 70 12.27 13.55 -22.85
CA ILE A 70 11.30 12.59 -23.38
C ILE A 70 9.92 13.23 -23.53
N LEU A 71 9.39 13.84 -22.49
CA LEU A 71 8.07 14.46 -22.52
C LEU A 71 7.98 15.62 -23.51
N SER A 72 9.05 16.42 -23.65
CA SER A 72 9.11 17.51 -24.60
C SER A 72 9.08 17.03 -26.06
N ASN A 73 9.70 15.89 -26.37
CA ASN A 73 9.74 15.32 -27.72
C ASN A 73 8.56 14.37 -28.03
N LEU A 74 7.80 13.97 -27.02
CA LEU A 74 6.74 12.96 -27.13
C LEU A 74 5.61 13.36 -28.10
N PRO A 75 5.09 14.62 -28.11
CA PRO A 75 4.04 15.01 -29.04
C PRO A 75 4.44 14.85 -30.51
N GLU A 76 5.66 15.25 -30.87
CA GLU A 76 6.16 15.13 -32.23
C GLU A 76 6.38 13.65 -32.61
N PHE A 77 6.97 12.86 -31.71
CA PHE A 77 7.18 11.44 -31.92
C PHE A 77 5.86 10.71 -32.20
N LEU A 78 4.79 10.98 -31.43
CA LEU A 78 3.48 10.36 -31.62
C LEU A 78 2.82 10.78 -32.94
N ARG A 79 2.99 12.04 -33.38
CA ARG A 79 2.52 12.47 -34.72
C ARG A 79 3.23 11.76 -35.86
N GLN A 80 4.51 11.45 -35.70
CA GLN A 80 5.31 10.71 -36.69
C GLN A 80 5.00 9.20 -36.68
N ASN A 81 4.34 8.67 -35.63
CA ASN A 81 4.01 7.27 -35.45
C ASN A 81 2.50 7.06 -35.23
N PRO A 82 1.64 7.33 -36.25
CA PRO A 82 0.19 7.31 -36.10
C PRO A 82 -0.41 5.91 -35.80
N GLN A 83 0.39 4.83 -35.92
CA GLN A 83 0.01 3.49 -35.53
C GLN A 83 -0.06 3.30 -34.01
N ILE A 84 0.62 4.17 -33.24
CA ILE A 84 0.54 4.16 -31.78
C ILE A 84 -0.83 4.72 -31.37
N LYS A 85 -1.64 3.88 -30.72
CA LYS A 85 -2.98 4.20 -30.24
C LYS A 85 -3.04 4.35 -28.72
N ILE A 86 -2.07 3.78 -28.02
CA ILE A 86 -2.03 3.70 -26.56
C ILE A 86 -0.72 4.28 -26.06
N LEU A 87 -0.81 5.20 -25.10
CA LEU A 87 0.33 5.72 -24.38
C LEU A 87 0.23 5.31 -22.91
N ALA A 88 1.24 4.59 -22.43
CA ALA A 88 1.39 4.24 -21.03
C ALA A 88 2.61 4.95 -20.43
N ILE A 89 2.40 5.71 -19.36
CA ILE A 89 3.45 6.41 -18.61
C ILE A 89 3.49 5.83 -17.20
N ASP A 90 4.60 5.23 -16.81
CA ASP A 90 4.84 4.77 -15.44
C ASP A 90 5.74 5.75 -14.69
N ASP A 91 5.60 5.76 -13.37
CA ASP A 91 6.36 6.61 -12.44
C ASP A 91 6.18 8.12 -12.67
N PHE A 92 4.96 8.52 -13.00
CA PHE A 92 4.58 9.92 -13.20
C PHE A 92 4.61 10.70 -11.88
N GLU A 93 5.21 11.87 -11.92
CA GLU A 93 5.20 12.86 -10.83
C GLU A 93 4.48 14.13 -11.27
N GLN A 94 3.81 14.82 -10.33
CA GLN A 94 3.01 16.02 -10.61
C GLN A 94 3.82 17.13 -11.31
N ARG A 95 5.13 17.21 -11.07
CA ARG A 95 6.03 18.18 -11.72
C ARG A 95 6.12 18.04 -13.25
N PHE A 96 5.68 16.93 -13.79
CA PHE A 96 5.68 16.66 -15.22
C PHE A 96 4.38 17.10 -15.93
N GLN A 97 3.38 17.58 -15.18
CA GLN A 97 2.05 17.88 -15.73
C GLN A 97 2.11 18.83 -16.92
N ASP A 98 2.77 19.98 -16.77
CA ASP A 98 2.80 21.03 -17.82
C ASP A 98 3.41 20.51 -19.14
N LYS A 99 4.40 19.61 -19.04
CA LYS A 99 5.03 18.99 -20.22
C LYS A 99 4.19 17.86 -20.81
N PHE A 100 3.32 17.27 -20.01
CA PHE A 100 2.43 16.20 -20.43
C PHE A 100 1.12 16.70 -21.05
N GLU A 101 0.66 17.91 -20.70
CA GLU A 101 -0.57 18.50 -21.24
C GLU A 101 -0.64 18.53 -22.77
N PRO A 102 0.42 18.92 -23.52
CA PRO A 102 0.37 18.91 -25.00
C PRO A 102 0.19 17.51 -25.59
N VAL A 103 0.57 16.46 -24.85
CA VAL A 103 0.36 15.07 -25.28
C VAL A 103 -1.11 14.68 -25.21
N LEU A 104 -1.88 15.25 -24.25
CA LEU A 104 -3.29 14.95 -24.05
C LEU A 104 -4.20 15.48 -25.15
N GLU A 105 -3.70 16.41 -25.97
CA GLU A 105 -4.40 16.95 -27.14
C GLU A 105 -4.36 15.99 -28.34
N LEU A 106 -3.51 14.96 -28.29
CA LEU A 106 -3.38 13.97 -29.35
C LEU A 106 -4.54 12.98 -29.33
N ASN A 107 -4.97 12.55 -30.50
CA ASN A 107 -6.08 11.59 -30.65
C ASN A 107 -5.59 10.14 -30.46
N LEU A 108 -5.31 9.76 -29.23
CA LEU A 108 -5.01 8.39 -28.84
C LEU A 108 -6.25 7.71 -28.26
N SER A 109 -6.34 6.38 -28.42
CA SER A 109 -7.44 5.60 -27.85
C SER A 109 -7.36 5.50 -26.34
N ASN A 110 -6.14 5.36 -25.81
CA ASN A 110 -5.92 5.22 -24.36
C ASN A 110 -4.69 6.01 -23.87
N PHE A 111 -4.87 6.62 -22.71
CA PHE A 111 -3.82 7.20 -21.90
C PHE A 111 -3.82 6.50 -20.53
N ILE A 112 -2.77 5.76 -20.23
CA ILE A 112 -2.61 5.08 -18.95
C ILE A 112 -1.43 5.72 -18.23
N VAL A 113 -1.68 6.35 -17.11
CA VAL A 113 -0.63 7.01 -16.32
C VAL A 113 -0.59 6.38 -14.93
N ALA A 114 0.59 6.01 -14.44
CA ALA A 114 0.75 5.48 -13.10
C ALA A 114 1.65 6.37 -12.26
N SER A 115 1.22 6.64 -11.03
CA SER A 115 1.96 7.41 -10.04
C SER A 115 2.04 6.67 -8.71
N ARG A 116 3.17 6.86 -8.00
CA ARG A 116 3.34 6.40 -6.62
C ARG A 116 2.73 7.38 -5.59
N PHE A 117 2.34 8.56 -6.00
CA PHE A 117 1.83 9.63 -5.14
C PHE A 117 0.30 9.66 -5.12
N LYS A 118 -0.28 9.71 -3.92
CA LYS A 118 -1.74 9.78 -3.72
C LYS A 118 -2.34 11.10 -4.24
N ASP A 119 -1.58 12.18 -4.13
CA ASP A 119 -1.98 13.53 -4.54
C ASP A 119 -1.78 13.80 -6.03
N ALA A 120 -1.22 12.87 -6.80
CA ALA A 120 -1.14 12.99 -8.24
C ALA A 120 -2.55 13.19 -8.83
N ASN A 121 -2.67 14.16 -9.74
CA ASN A 121 -3.94 14.53 -10.35
C ASN A 121 -3.74 14.88 -11.83
N LEU A 122 -4.59 14.36 -12.69
CA LEU A 122 -4.65 14.70 -14.11
C LEU A 122 -6.10 14.98 -14.50
N SER A 123 -6.36 16.19 -14.99
CA SER A 123 -7.72 16.57 -15.39
C SER A 123 -8.27 15.66 -16.48
N GLY A 124 -9.50 15.20 -16.33
CA GLY A 124 -10.17 14.32 -17.27
C GLY A 124 -9.76 12.84 -17.21
N PHE A 125 -8.95 12.43 -16.22
CA PHE A 125 -8.63 11.03 -15.97
C PHE A 125 -9.55 10.41 -14.93
N SER A 126 -9.91 9.16 -15.15
CA SER A 126 -10.51 8.30 -14.12
C SER A 126 -9.41 7.81 -13.19
N GLU A 127 -9.58 8.00 -11.89
CA GLU A 127 -8.64 7.52 -10.89
C GLU A 127 -8.85 6.04 -10.58
N LEU A 128 -7.76 5.28 -10.59
CA LEU A 128 -7.71 3.89 -10.15
C LEU A 128 -6.74 3.77 -8.96
N ASN A 129 -7.29 3.65 -7.75
CA ASN A 129 -6.48 3.48 -6.55
C ASN A 129 -6.08 2.01 -6.42
N LEU A 130 -4.85 1.68 -6.78
CA LEU A 130 -4.30 0.33 -6.74
C LEU A 130 -3.61 0.08 -5.39
N ASP A 131 -4.34 -0.54 -4.48
CA ASP A 131 -3.77 -0.99 -3.21
C ASP A 131 -2.83 -2.20 -3.39
N PHE A 132 -2.08 -2.49 -2.32
CA PHE A 132 -1.36 -3.74 -2.19
C PHE A 132 -2.35 -4.92 -2.13
N LEU A 133 -1.86 -6.16 -2.31
CA LEU A 133 -2.69 -7.35 -2.16
C LEU A 133 -3.39 -7.36 -0.80
N ASP A 134 -4.69 -7.61 -0.79
CA ASP A 134 -5.37 -8.05 0.42
C ASP A 134 -5.19 -9.56 0.62
N TYR A 135 -5.65 -10.08 1.75
CA TYR A 135 -5.51 -11.50 2.05
C TYR A 135 -6.25 -12.39 1.05
N GLU A 136 -7.42 -11.96 0.58
CA GLU A 136 -8.20 -12.71 -0.42
C GLU A 136 -7.49 -12.79 -1.77
N GLU A 137 -6.95 -11.66 -2.27
CA GLU A 137 -6.13 -11.65 -3.48
C GLU A 137 -4.88 -12.52 -3.32
N PHE A 138 -4.21 -12.46 -2.14
CA PHE A 138 -3.02 -13.25 -1.86
C PHE A 138 -3.32 -14.75 -1.94
N ILE A 139 -4.34 -15.23 -1.26
CA ILE A 139 -4.66 -16.66 -1.25
C ILE A 139 -5.17 -17.18 -2.60
N ALA A 140 -5.79 -16.32 -3.42
CA ALA A 140 -6.24 -16.71 -4.76
C ALA A 140 -5.11 -17.22 -5.68
N PHE A 141 -3.86 -16.88 -5.35
CA PHE A 141 -2.66 -17.34 -6.06
C PHE A 141 -2.28 -18.77 -5.78
N PHE A 142 -2.56 -19.23 -4.59
CA PHE A 142 -2.09 -20.51 -4.11
C PHE A 142 -3.07 -21.62 -4.45
N SER A 143 -2.57 -22.85 -4.58
CA SER A 143 -3.39 -24.00 -4.82
C SER A 143 -4.43 -24.17 -3.70
N LYS A 144 -5.68 -24.49 -4.04
CA LYS A 144 -6.75 -24.82 -3.10
C LYS A 144 -6.42 -25.98 -2.13
N LYS A 145 -5.29 -26.64 -2.32
CA LYS A 145 -4.83 -27.76 -1.46
C LYS A 145 -4.02 -27.31 -0.24
N ILE A 146 -3.68 -26.00 -0.15
CA ILE A 146 -2.94 -25.48 0.99
C ILE A 146 -3.96 -25.04 2.06
N ASP A 147 -3.73 -25.43 3.30
CA ASP A 147 -4.61 -25.08 4.41
C ASP A 147 -4.53 -23.57 4.75
N PRO A 148 -5.62 -22.99 5.33
CA PRO A 148 -5.67 -21.56 5.62
C PRO A 148 -4.62 -21.05 6.63
N GLU A 149 -4.19 -21.87 7.56
CA GLU A 149 -3.18 -21.49 8.56
C GLU A 149 -1.80 -21.37 7.91
N THR A 150 -1.46 -22.32 7.04
CA THR A 150 -0.25 -22.26 6.22
C THR A 150 -0.28 -21.04 5.29
N LEU A 151 -1.40 -20.76 4.62
CA LEU A 151 -1.55 -19.58 3.78
C LEU A 151 -1.40 -18.28 4.56
N PHE A 152 -1.93 -18.22 5.78
CA PHE A 152 -1.74 -17.06 6.65
C PHE A 152 -0.28 -16.87 7.05
N SER A 153 0.42 -17.95 7.37
CA SER A 153 1.86 -17.90 7.67
C SER A 153 2.67 -17.40 6.46
N HIS A 154 2.31 -17.85 5.25
CA HIS A 154 2.91 -17.35 4.01
C HIS A 154 2.63 -15.86 3.80
N PHE A 155 1.39 -15.41 4.01
CA PHE A 155 1.03 -14.00 3.91
C PHE A 155 1.85 -13.12 4.84
N LEU A 156 1.98 -13.53 6.12
CA LEU A 156 2.80 -12.81 7.11
C LEU A 156 4.28 -12.70 6.71
N LEU A 157 4.79 -13.68 5.98
CA LEU A 157 6.17 -13.73 5.52
C LEU A 157 6.40 -12.90 4.26
N HIS A 158 5.53 -13.05 3.26
CA HIS A 158 5.69 -12.44 1.93
C HIS A 158 5.21 -11.00 1.88
N GLY A 159 4.29 -10.60 2.76
CA GLY A 159 3.67 -9.29 2.72
C GLY A 159 2.63 -9.16 1.62
N ARG A 160 2.39 -7.92 1.23
CA ARG A 160 1.29 -7.53 0.33
C ARG A 160 1.75 -7.15 -1.08
N SER A 161 3.05 -7.10 -1.33
CA SER A 161 3.56 -6.79 -2.67
C SER A 161 3.36 -7.98 -3.61
N PRO A 162 2.73 -7.80 -4.80
CA PRO A 162 2.59 -8.88 -5.78
C PRO A 162 3.91 -9.55 -6.16
N ALA A 163 4.97 -8.78 -6.29
CA ALA A 163 6.29 -9.30 -6.63
C ALA A 163 6.83 -10.24 -5.52
N SER A 164 6.53 -9.95 -4.25
CA SER A 164 6.96 -10.77 -3.12
C SER A 164 6.23 -12.12 -3.07
N ALA A 165 4.98 -12.19 -3.51
CA ALA A 165 4.21 -13.44 -3.55
C ALA A 165 4.85 -14.51 -4.47
N PHE A 166 5.63 -14.11 -5.46
CA PHE A 166 6.35 -15.01 -6.37
C PHE A 166 7.78 -15.37 -5.92
N CYS A 167 8.25 -14.76 -4.84
CA CYS A 167 9.60 -14.97 -4.34
C CYS A 167 9.65 -16.18 -3.40
N ASP A 168 10.81 -16.85 -3.36
CA ASP A 168 11.13 -17.71 -2.24
C ASP A 168 11.21 -16.87 -0.95
N ALA A 169 10.82 -17.46 0.15
CA ALA A 169 10.78 -16.80 1.46
C ALA A 169 12.09 -16.10 1.85
N GLU A 170 13.21 -16.68 1.50
CA GLU A 170 14.56 -16.16 1.77
C GLU A 170 14.85 -14.85 1.01
N ASN A 171 14.22 -14.67 -0.16
CA ASN A 171 14.48 -13.56 -1.07
C ASN A 171 13.52 -12.37 -0.85
N VAL A 172 12.44 -12.53 -0.10
CA VAL A 172 11.43 -11.48 0.11
C VAL A 172 12.05 -10.19 0.64
N ALA A 173 12.85 -10.28 1.70
CA ALA A 173 13.47 -9.11 2.33
C ALA A 173 14.43 -8.39 1.36
N VAL A 174 15.20 -9.14 0.56
CA VAL A 174 16.15 -8.58 -0.42
C VAL A 174 15.41 -7.87 -1.55
N ASN A 175 14.34 -8.48 -2.06
CA ASN A 175 13.52 -7.90 -3.12
C ASN A 175 12.84 -6.61 -2.66
N LEU A 176 12.25 -6.59 -1.47
CA LEU A 176 11.67 -5.39 -0.89
C LEU A 176 12.73 -4.28 -0.66
N GLN A 177 13.92 -4.65 -0.16
CA GLN A 177 15.02 -3.69 -0.01
C GLN A 177 15.44 -3.09 -1.36
N THR A 178 15.50 -3.90 -2.42
CA THR A 178 15.85 -3.44 -3.76
C THR A 178 14.80 -2.47 -4.28
N ALA A 179 13.51 -2.80 -4.16
CA ALA A 179 12.40 -1.92 -4.54
C ALA A 179 12.43 -0.59 -3.77
N LEU A 180 12.65 -0.62 -2.46
CA LEU A 180 12.74 0.58 -1.64
C LEU A 180 13.96 1.45 -1.99
N LYS A 181 15.13 0.84 -2.22
CA LYS A 181 16.36 1.56 -2.58
C LYS A 181 16.28 2.21 -3.96
N SER A 182 15.64 1.56 -4.93
CA SER A 182 15.46 2.11 -6.27
C SER A 182 14.43 3.23 -6.33
N SER A 183 13.46 3.23 -5.39
CA SER A 183 12.33 4.16 -5.43
C SER A 183 12.45 5.33 -4.45
N LEU A 184 13.28 5.22 -3.41
CA LEU A 184 13.35 6.21 -2.34
C LEU A 184 14.71 6.92 -2.28
N PRO A 185 14.75 8.25 -2.22
CA PRO A 185 15.94 9.00 -1.86
C PRO A 185 16.49 8.58 -0.50
N VAL A 186 17.78 8.82 -0.29
CA VAL A 186 18.52 8.39 0.93
C VAL A 186 17.88 8.89 2.23
N THR A 187 17.30 10.09 2.21
CA THR A 187 16.64 10.66 3.40
C THR A 187 15.36 9.92 3.74
N GLN A 188 14.48 9.70 2.75
CA GLN A 188 13.24 8.96 2.95
C GLN A 188 13.50 7.52 3.41
N LEU A 189 14.50 6.86 2.80
CA LEU A 189 14.89 5.51 3.22
C LEU A 189 15.40 5.49 4.68
N ALA A 190 16.13 6.52 5.10
CA ALA A 190 16.58 6.61 6.48
C ALA A 190 15.43 6.83 7.47
N VAL A 191 14.48 7.72 7.13
CA VAL A 191 13.26 7.93 7.93
C VAL A 191 12.43 6.65 7.99
N LEU A 192 12.25 5.96 6.87
CA LEU A 192 11.51 4.70 6.80
C LEU A 192 12.14 3.60 7.67
N LYS A 193 13.49 3.55 7.76
CA LYS A 193 14.19 2.64 8.67
C LYS A 193 13.90 2.94 10.14
N GLU A 194 13.79 4.20 10.53
CA GLU A 194 13.39 4.56 11.90
C GLU A 194 11.91 4.21 12.14
N CYS A 195 11.03 4.44 11.16
CA CYS A 195 9.63 4.01 11.20
C CYS A 195 9.51 2.50 11.46
N ALA A 196 10.42 1.68 10.92
CA ALA A 196 10.40 0.23 11.16
C ALA A 196 10.62 -0.17 12.62
N LYS A 197 11.21 0.69 13.44
CA LYS A 197 11.35 0.47 14.89
C LYS A 197 10.05 0.74 15.65
N ALA A 198 9.17 1.56 15.07
CA ALA A 198 7.92 2.04 15.68
C ALA A 198 6.66 1.43 15.04
N GLN A 199 6.77 0.31 14.31
CA GLN A 199 5.62 -0.37 13.72
C GLN A 199 4.54 -0.65 14.76
N ALA A 200 3.28 -0.30 14.45
CA ALA A 200 2.10 -0.44 15.30
C ALA A 200 2.27 0.22 16.70
N GLN A 201 3.05 1.29 16.77
CA GLN A 201 3.27 2.06 18.00
C GLN A 201 2.99 3.54 17.76
N ASN A 202 2.73 4.24 18.85
CA ASN A 202 2.67 5.68 18.82
C ASN A 202 4.06 6.23 18.53
N VAL A 203 4.17 7.17 17.60
CA VAL A 203 5.42 7.78 17.18
C VAL A 203 5.30 9.28 17.15
N SER A 204 6.35 9.95 17.58
CA SER A 204 6.52 11.37 17.37
C SER A 204 7.59 11.60 16.30
N VAL A 205 7.34 12.52 15.38
CA VAL A 205 8.32 12.89 14.35
C VAL A 205 9.59 13.46 15.00
N PHE A 206 9.45 14.07 16.18
CA PHE A 206 10.58 14.56 16.95
C PHE A 206 11.51 13.43 17.44
N GLU A 207 10.97 12.27 17.82
CA GLU A 207 11.77 11.10 18.22
C GLU A 207 12.55 10.55 17.02
N ILE A 208 11.89 10.43 15.85
CA ILE A 208 12.58 10.06 14.61
C ILE A 208 13.70 11.03 14.29
N PHE A 209 13.44 12.35 14.37
CA PHE A 209 14.43 13.38 14.14
C PHE A 209 15.61 13.27 15.12
N SER A 210 15.33 13.13 16.41
CA SER A 210 16.37 13.04 17.46
C SER A 210 17.30 11.85 17.23
N THR A 211 16.74 10.70 16.85
CA THR A 211 17.52 9.50 16.51
C THR A 211 18.37 9.72 15.27
N LEU A 212 17.81 10.28 14.20
CA LEU A 212 18.54 10.52 12.96
C LEU A 212 19.62 11.58 13.12
N LYS A 213 19.36 12.64 13.89
CA LYS A 213 20.31 13.73 14.16
C LYS A 213 21.57 13.25 14.87
N SER A 214 21.48 12.24 15.73
CA SER A 214 22.64 11.65 16.40
C SER A 214 23.57 10.90 15.43
N ALA A 215 23.06 10.42 14.30
CA ALA A 215 23.80 9.61 13.32
C ALA A 215 24.20 10.37 12.05
N ARG A 216 23.54 11.50 11.75
CA ARG A 216 23.77 12.26 10.51
C ARG A 216 23.34 13.74 10.63
N LYS A 217 23.91 14.58 9.76
CA LYS A 217 23.47 15.98 9.64
C LYS A 217 22.12 16.04 8.91
N ILE A 218 21.04 16.31 9.64
CA ILE A 218 19.68 16.44 9.12
C ILE A 218 18.92 17.53 9.90
N SER A 219 18.06 18.27 9.22
CA SER A 219 17.15 19.24 9.87
C SER A 219 15.83 18.58 10.25
N LYS A 220 15.13 19.20 11.22
CA LYS A 220 13.80 18.75 11.65
C LYS A 220 12.81 18.79 10.49
N ASP A 221 12.78 19.88 9.74
CA ASP A 221 11.86 20.08 8.61
C ASP A 221 12.04 19.02 7.51
N ARG A 222 13.32 18.62 7.27
CA ARG A 222 13.63 17.55 6.32
C ARG A 222 13.05 16.20 6.74
N VAL A 223 12.99 15.91 8.03
CA VAL A 223 12.38 14.67 8.55
C VAL A 223 10.87 14.73 8.44
N TYR A 224 10.25 15.89 8.74
CA TYR A 224 8.80 16.09 8.55
C TYR A 224 8.39 15.94 7.09
N SER A 225 9.09 16.61 6.16
CA SER A 225 8.84 16.48 4.72
C SER A 225 8.99 15.03 4.26
N ALA A 226 10.07 14.35 4.66
CA ALA A 226 10.30 12.96 4.28
C ALA A 226 9.20 12.01 4.79
N LEU A 227 8.69 12.21 6.01
CA LEU A 227 7.59 11.39 6.54
C LEU A 227 6.28 11.66 5.79
N SER A 228 5.97 12.94 5.51
CA SER A 228 4.80 13.31 4.72
C SER A 228 4.85 12.74 3.30
N GLU A 229 6.02 12.76 2.67
CA GLU A 229 6.24 12.14 1.37
C GLU A 229 6.05 10.61 1.41
N LEU A 230 6.53 9.94 2.47
CA LEU A 230 6.32 8.51 2.68
C LEU A 230 4.83 8.14 2.88
N GLU A 231 4.05 9.00 3.54
CA GLU A 231 2.59 8.84 3.63
C GLU A 231 1.93 9.04 2.26
N ASN A 232 2.36 10.06 1.51
CA ASN A 232 1.87 10.35 0.17
C ASN A 232 2.19 9.20 -0.81
N MET A 233 3.36 8.57 -0.67
CA MET A 233 3.75 7.39 -1.46
C MET A 233 3.16 6.08 -0.95
N SER A 234 2.21 6.10 -0.03
CA SER A 234 1.62 4.88 0.56
C SER A 234 2.65 3.89 1.14
N ALA A 235 3.80 4.38 1.63
CA ALA A 235 4.76 3.52 2.32
C ALA A 235 4.35 3.29 3.78
N VAL A 236 3.85 4.35 4.44
CA VAL A 236 3.34 4.33 5.81
C VAL A 236 1.99 5.01 5.92
N SER A 237 1.28 4.74 7.00
CA SER A 237 0.05 5.43 7.41
C SER A 237 0.15 5.82 8.88
N LEU A 238 -0.32 7.01 9.21
CA LEU A 238 -0.36 7.54 10.57
C LEU A 238 -1.80 7.61 11.06
N VAL A 239 -2.17 6.71 11.96
CA VAL A 239 -3.53 6.60 12.52
C VAL A 239 -3.66 7.51 13.73
N GLU A 240 -4.69 8.34 13.74
CA GLU A 240 -4.98 9.30 14.81
C GLU A 240 -5.68 8.64 16.00
N LYS A 241 -5.50 9.24 17.19
CA LYS A 241 -6.25 8.86 18.38
C LYS A 241 -7.65 9.48 18.31
N PHE A 242 -8.67 8.70 18.58
CA PHE A 242 -10.05 9.17 18.54
C PHE A 242 -10.30 10.30 19.54
N ASN A 243 -10.89 11.41 19.09
CA ASN A 243 -11.15 12.63 19.85
C ASN A 243 -9.94 13.33 20.48
N GLU A 244 -8.72 12.94 20.10
CA GLU A 244 -7.49 13.57 20.59
C GLU A 244 -6.53 13.85 19.41
N PRO A 245 -6.79 14.85 18.54
CA PRO A 245 -6.02 15.09 17.31
C PRO A 245 -4.56 15.49 17.57
N ASN A 246 -4.25 16.01 18.75
CA ASN A 246 -2.89 16.39 19.15
C ASN A 246 -2.11 15.23 19.80
N ALA A 247 -2.72 14.08 20.02
CA ALA A 247 -2.02 12.92 20.54
C ALA A 247 -1.04 12.35 19.49
N ALA A 248 -0.02 11.62 19.96
CA ALA A 248 0.91 10.93 19.07
C ALA A 248 0.16 9.95 18.16
N LYS A 249 0.43 10.01 16.86
CA LYS A 249 -0.20 9.10 15.88
C LYS A 249 0.45 7.71 15.95
N ARG A 250 -0.33 6.69 15.65
CA ARG A 250 0.17 5.30 15.57
C ARG A 250 0.60 4.99 14.15
N LEU A 251 1.82 4.48 14.00
CA LEU A 251 2.43 4.23 12.69
C LEU A 251 2.18 2.81 12.21
N TYR A 252 1.75 2.68 10.96
CA TYR A 252 1.59 1.42 10.25
C TYR A 252 2.27 1.45 8.89
N PHE A 253 2.79 0.31 8.45
CA PHE A 253 3.22 0.11 7.07
C PHE A 253 2.03 -0.34 6.22
N ASN A 254 1.91 0.16 5.01
CA ASN A 254 0.89 -0.28 4.06
C ASN A 254 1.24 -1.65 3.43
N ASP A 255 2.53 -2.02 3.44
CA ASP A 255 2.95 -3.42 3.37
C ASP A 255 3.72 -3.75 4.65
N PHE A 256 3.13 -4.58 5.52
CA PHE A 256 3.74 -4.94 6.81
C PHE A 256 5.10 -5.64 6.67
N ALA A 257 5.39 -6.27 5.50
CA ALA A 257 6.68 -6.90 5.24
C ALA A 257 7.83 -5.89 5.09
N PHE A 258 7.58 -4.60 4.88
CA PHE A 258 8.64 -3.57 4.94
C PHE A 258 9.38 -3.58 6.28
N LYS A 259 8.67 -3.95 7.37
CA LYS A 259 9.31 -4.11 8.68
C LYS A 259 10.44 -5.14 8.66
N SER A 260 10.22 -6.32 8.10
CA SER A 260 11.23 -7.38 8.03
C SER A 260 12.37 -7.05 7.05
N ALA A 261 12.08 -6.29 5.99
CA ALA A 261 13.08 -5.79 5.06
C ALA A 261 14.00 -4.72 5.67
N LEU A 262 13.52 -3.95 6.66
CA LEU A 262 14.23 -2.79 7.22
C LEU A 262 14.79 -3.01 8.63
N SER A 263 14.37 -4.06 9.33
CA SER A 263 14.77 -4.34 10.71
C SER A 263 14.82 -5.85 11.00
N LEU A 264 15.90 -6.28 11.61
CA LEU A 264 16.06 -7.67 12.08
C LEU A 264 15.25 -7.96 13.37
N LYS A 265 14.79 -6.91 14.07
CA LYS A 265 14.01 -7.08 15.29
C LYS A 265 12.63 -7.63 14.96
N LYS A 266 12.33 -8.83 15.41
CA LYS A 266 11.03 -9.48 15.26
C LYS A 266 10.11 -9.10 16.42
N ASP A 267 8.85 -8.84 16.09
CA ASP A 267 7.77 -8.60 17.06
C ASP A 267 6.47 -9.07 16.40
N PHE A 268 6.06 -10.27 16.72
CA PHE A 268 4.89 -10.91 16.11
C PHE A 268 3.62 -10.11 16.39
N ALA A 269 3.41 -9.68 17.63
CA ALA A 269 2.19 -8.97 18.00
C ALA A 269 2.01 -7.64 17.23
N LYS A 270 3.10 -6.88 17.05
CA LYS A 270 3.08 -5.66 16.27
C LYS A 270 2.91 -5.91 14.77
N ASN A 271 3.55 -6.95 14.24
CA ASN A 271 3.37 -7.33 12.85
C ASN A 271 1.93 -7.77 12.58
N PHE A 272 1.37 -8.59 13.47
CA PHE A 272 -0.02 -9.01 13.42
C PHE A 272 -0.99 -7.83 13.48
N ASN A 273 -0.77 -6.88 14.39
CA ASN A 273 -1.57 -5.66 14.49
C ASN A 273 -1.50 -4.85 13.18
N ASN A 274 -0.31 -4.72 12.58
CA ASN A 274 -0.15 -4.05 11.30
C ASN A 274 -0.86 -4.82 10.15
N THR A 275 -0.85 -6.15 10.18
CA THR A 275 -1.56 -6.96 9.19
C THR A 275 -3.07 -6.73 9.27
N VAL A 276 -3.64 -6.67 10.47
CA VAL A 276 -5.05 -6.31 10.69
C VAL A 276 -5.35 -4.90 10.18
N PHE A 277 -4.48 -3.92 10.45
CA PHE A 277 -4.62 -2.56 9.91
C PHE A 277 -4.73 -2.58 8.37
N CYS A 278 -3.86 -3.34 7.71
CA CYS A 278 -3.84 -3.41 6.26
C CYS A 278 -5.16 -3.95 5.66
N GLU A 279 -5.79 -4.90 6.32
CA GLU A 279 -7.10 -5.39 5.89
C GLU A 279 -8.21 -4.35 6.14
N LEU A 280 -8.15 -3.62 7.25
CA LEU A 280 -9.13 -2.56 7.52
C LEU A 280 -9.01 -1.37 6.57
N ALA A 281 -7.82 -1.08 6.07
CA ALA A 281 -7.58 0.04 5.16
C ALA A 281 -8.39 -0.09 3.85
N LYS A 282 -8.75 -1.31 3.43
CA LYS A 282 -9.59 -1.54 2.24
C LYS A 282 -11.01 -0.97 2.33
N PHE A 283 -11.49 -0.65 3.54
CA PHE A 283 -12.80 0.00 3.71
C PHE A 283 -12.82 1.46 3.23
N ASN A 284 -11.67 2.08 2.97
CA ASN A 284 -11.57 3.50 2.60
C ASN A 284 -12.31 4.44 3.59
N GLU A 285 -12.28 4.09 4.87
CA GLU A 285 -12.87 4.86 5.95
C GLU A 285 -11.79 5.33 6.92
N GLN A 286 -12.08 6.40 7.64
CA GLN A 286 -11.17 6.86 8.67
C GLN A 286 -11.13 5.87 9.83
N ILE A 287 -9.94 5.37 10.11
CA ILE A 287 -9.63 4.46 11.20
C ILE A 287 -8.96 5.28 12.31
N PHE A 288 -9.39 5.05 13.54
CA PHE A 288 -8.78 5.64 14.74
C PHE A 288 -8.26 4.53 15.66
N TYR A 289 -7.38 4.89 16.58
CA TYR A 289 -7.11 4.06 17.76
C TYR A 289 -7.63 4.73 19.02
N THR A 290 -7.85 3.98 20.10
CA THR A 290 -8.18 4.49 21.41
C THR A 290 -7.18 3.96 22.45
N LYS A 291 -7.42 4.28 23.72
CA LYS A 291 -6.66 3.67 24.81
C LYS A 291 -6.97 2.18 24.96
N GLU A 292 -8.22 1.79 24.70
CA GLU A 292 -8.75 0.45 24.93
C GLU A 292 -8.74 -0.44 23.69
N PHE A 293 -8.86 0.17 22.49
CA PHE A 293 -9.01 -0.55 21.23
C PHE A 293 -7.85 -0.24 20.28
N ASP A 294 -7.37 -1.26 19.58
CA ASP A 294 -6.35 -1.08 18.57
C ASP A 294 -6.88 -0.30 17.38
N PHE A 295 -8.13 -0.58 16.97
CA PHE A 295 -8.81 0.15 15.91
C PHE A 295 -10.26 0.45 16.30
N PHE A 296 -10.72 1.64 15.89
CA PHE A 296 -12.09 2.08 16.01
C PHE A 296 -12.54 2.70 14.68
N LEU A 297 -13.65 2.19 14.15
CA LEU A 297 -14.30 2.65 12.94
C LEU A 297 -15.67 3.21 13.30
N PRO A 298 -15.79 4.54 13.52
CA PRO A 298 -17.03 5.16 14.01
C PRO A 298 -18.24 4.94 13.11
N LYS A 299 -18.06 5.04 11.78
CA LYS A 299 -19.14 4.83 10.81
C LYS A 299 -19.75 3.44 10.89
N ARG A 300 -18.92 2.42 11.21
CA ARG A 300 -19.32 1.03 11.34
C ARG A 300 -19.74 0.67 12.77
N LYS A 301 -19.58 1.58 13.73
CA LYS A 301 -19.76 1.31 15.17
C LYS A 301 -18.99 0.08 15.62
N LEU A 302 -17.77 -0.09 15.08
CA LEU A 302 -16.92 -1.26 15.21
C LEU A 302 -15.65 -0.90 15.98
N ALA A 303 -15.35 -1.68 17.03
CA ALA A 303 -14.03 -1.68 17.66
C ALA A 303 -13.30 -3.00 17.38
N ILE A 304 -11.98 -2.94 17.28
CA ILE A 304 -11.14 -4.12 17.05
C ILE A 304 -10.01 -4.15 18.07
N ILE A 305 -9.74 -5.35 18.57
CA ILE A 305 -8.61 -5.69 19.43
C ILE A 305 -7.80 -6.77 18.73
N CYS A 306 -6.50 -6.60 18.62
CA CYS A 306 -5.58 -7.63 18.15
C CYS A 306 -5.11 -8.47 19.34
N SER A 307 -5.57 -9.71 19.41
CA SER A 307 -5.25 -10.65 20.49
C SER A 307 -4.78 -11.97 19.90
N PRO A 308 -3.56 -12.02 19.31
CA PRO A 308 -3.14 -13.15 18.48
C PRO A 308 -3.19 -14.50 19.20
N PHE A 309 -2.93 -14.54 20.50
CA PHE A 309 -2.79 -15.79 21.27
C PHE A 309 -3.77 -15.92 22.45
N SER A 310 -4.67 -14.96 22.62
CA SER A 310 -5.62 -14.98 23.75
C SER A 310 -6.77 -15.95 23.48
N ASP A 311 -7.11 -16.75 24.47
CA ASP A 311 -8.32 -17.57 24.45
C ASP A 311 -9.57 -16.72 24.45
N ALA A 312 -10.67 -17.23 23.91
CA ALA A 312 -11.94 -16.53 23.81
C ALA A 312 -12.48 -16.08 25.19
N ASP A 313 -12.32 -16.90 26.22
CA ASP A 313 -12.77 -16.57 27.58
C ASP A 313 -12.06 -15.34 28.15
N LEU A 314 -10.75 -15.20 27.91
CA LEU A 314 -9.99 -14.03 28.34
C LEU A 314 -10.48 -12.76 27.62
N VAL A 315 -10.78 -12.89 26.32
CA VAL A 315 -11.37 -11.79 25.55
C VAL A 315 -12.74 -11.43 26.09
N PHE A 316 -13.59 -12.38 26.41
CA PHE A 316 -14.93 -12.13 26.98
C PHE A 316 -14.87 -11.48 28.36
N LEU A 317 -13.89 -11.84 29.18
CA LEU A 317 -13.65 -11.13 30.45
C LEU A 317 -13.22 -9.68 30.20
N LYS A 318 -12.37 -9.42 29.22
CA LYS A 318 -12.00 -8.06 28.82
C LYS A 318 -13.19 -7.30 28.27
N PHE A 319 -14.01 -7.93 27.44
CA PHE A 319 -15.24 -7.35 26.89
C PHE A 319 -16.19 -6.88 27.99
N LYS A 320 -16.42 -7.70 29.02
CA LYS A 320 -17.24 -7.33 30.18
C LYS A 320 -16.72 -6.05 30.85
N LYS A 321 -15.40 -5.93 31.03
CA LYS A 321 -14.78 -4.74 31.63
C LYS A 321 -14.90 -3.49 30.74
N LEU A 322 -14.88 -3.67 29.41
CA LEU A 322 -14.94 -2.58 28.44
C LEU A 322 -16.38 -2.18 28.06
N HIS A 323 -17.41 -2.91 28.55
CA HIS A 323 -18.79 -2.73 28.11
C HIS A 323 -19.28 -1.28 28.23
N ALA A 324 -19.00 -0.62 29.36
CA ALA A 324 -19.37 0.79 29.54
C ALA A 324 -18.73 1.72 28.54
N ASN A 325 -17.44 1.49 28.19
CA ASN A 325 -16.71 2.29 27.19
C ASN A 325 -17.27 2.07 25.79
N LEU A 326 -17.61 0.82 25.45
CA LEU A 326 -18.24 0.48 24.17
C LEU A 326 -19.58 1.21 24.00
N LYS A 327 -20.42 1.20 25.04
CA LYS A 327 -21.69 1.88 25.05
C LYS A 327 -21.55 3.40 24.91
N ASN A 328 -20.62 4.00 25.65
CA ASN A 328 -20.33 5.45 25.58
C ASN A 328 -19.84 5.90 24.19
N LEU A 329 -19.11 5.05 23.48
CA LEU A 329 -18.63 5.32 22.12
C LEU A 329 -19.66 4.93 21.02
N GLY A 330 -20.84 4.42 21.41
CA GLY A 330 -21.87 3.97 20.48
C GLY A 330 -21.48 2.73 19.68
N ILE A 331 -20.53 1.93 20.19
CA ILE A 331 -20.05 0.72 19.53
C ILE A 331 -21.07 -0.41 19.76
N ASN A 332 -21.45 -1.09 18.69
CA ASN A 332 -22.37 -2.23 18.75
C ASN A 332 -21.68 -3.57 18.47
N ARG A 333 -20.43 -3.55 18.01
CA ARG A 333 -19.65 -4.74 17.72
C ARG A 333 -18.19 -4.57 18.12
N LEU A 334 -17.70 -5.49 18.93
CA LEU A 334 -16.28 -5.68 19.24
C LEU A 334 -15.78 -6.94 18.52
N GLN A 335 -14.73 -6.81 17.74
CA GLN A 335 -14.04 -7.96 17.15
C GLN A 335 -12.64 -8.10 17.75
N ALA A 336 -12.33 -9.28 18.25
CA ALA A 336 -11.00 -9.64 18.69
C ALA A 336 -10.38 -10.58 17.66
N ILE A 337 -9.34 -10.10 16.99
CA ILE A 337 -8.68 -10.86 15.94
C ILE A 337 -7.56 -11.69 16.56
N SER A 338 -7.59 -12.99 16.31
CA SER A 338 -6.65 -13.99 16.83
C SER A 338 -5.92 -14.70 15.69
N VAL A 339 -4.95 -15.57 16.01
CA VAL A 339 -4.34 -16.48 15.04
C VAL A 339 -5.25 -17.69 14.78
N ALA A 340 -5.79 -18.31 15.84
CA ALA A 340 -6.53 -19.57 15.74
C ALA A 340 -7.83 -19.62 16.55
N ASN A 341 -7.96 -18.78 17.58
CA ASN A 341 -9.10 -18.85 18.50
C ASN A 341 -10.38 -18.26 17.92
N SER A 342 -11.52 -18.82 18.27
CA SER A 342 -12.85 -18.34 17.86
C SER A 342 -13.84 -18.43 19.02
N GLY A 343 -14.83 -17.57 18.99
CA GLY A 343 -15.92 -17.55 19.95
C GLY A 343 -16.80 -16.34 19.77
N GLU A 344 -18.01 -16.38 20.34
CA GLU A 344 -18.99 -15.29 20.24
C GLU A 344 -19.75 -15.15 21.57
N THR A 345 -20.01 -13.91 21.94
CA THR A 345 -20.87 -13.57 23.08
C THR A 345 -21.53 -12.23 22.85
N SER A 346 -22.53 -11.90 23.65
CA SER A 346 -23.18 -10.58 23.60
C SER A 346 -23.61 -10.10 24.98
N ILE A 347 -23.58 -8.80 25.20
CA ILE A 347 -24.08 -8.14 26.43
C ILE A 347 -24.86 -6.89 26.01
N GLU A 348 -26.08 -6.79 26.43
CA GLU A 348 -26.97 -5.63 26.18
C GLU A 348 -27.01 -5.18 24.71
N GLY A 349 -27.04 -6.12 23.77
CA GLY A 349 -27.08 -5.85 22.32
C GLY A 349 -25.72 -5.52 21.68
N ILE A 350 -24.64 -5.42 22.45
CA ILE A 350 -23.28 -5.31 21.91
C ILE A 350 -22.73 -6.72 21.70
N LYS A 351 -22.35 -7.02 20.46
CA LYS A 351 -21.72 -8.31 20.11
C LYS A 351 -20.21 -8.26 20.32
N CYS A 352 -19.65 -9.35 20.85
CA CYS A 352 -18.22 -9.60 20.89
C CYS A 352 -17.92 -10.90 20.16
N GLU A 353 -17.08 -10.81 19.13
CA GLU A 353 -16.65 -11.93 18.30
C GLU A 353 -15.14 -12.10 18.41
N VAL A 354 -14.67 -13.32 18.63
CA VAL A 354 -13.27 -13.70 18.48
C VAL A 354 -13.16 -14.53 17.22
N ALA A 355 -12.30 -14.11 16.30
CA ALA A 355 -12.16 -14.79 15.02
C ALA A 355 -10.69 -14.91 14.61
N PRO A 356 -10.29 -16.06 14.02
CA PRO A 356 -8.99 -16.18 13.37
C PRO A 356 -8.86 -15.19 12.21
N PHE A 357 -7.67 -14.60 12.08
CA PHE A 357 -7.41 -13.63 11.00
C PHE A 357 -7.79 -14.18 9.62
N SER A 358 -7.39 -15.43 9.33
CA SER A 358 -7.65 -16.07 8.03
C SER A 358 -9.14 -16.14 7.68
N ARG A 359 -10.02 -16.34 8.68
CA ARG A 359 -11.47 -16.34 8.50
C ARG A 359 -12.04 -14.92 8.47
N TRP A 360 -11.57 -14.08 9.39
CA TRP A 360 -12.04 -12.70 9.52
C TRP A 360 -11.76 -11.89 8.25
N ALA A 361 -10.54 -11.96 7.70
CA ALA A 361 -10.13 -11.20 6.53
C ALA A 361 -10.90 -11.55 5.25
N LEU A 362 -11.47 -12.76 5.18
CA LEU A 362 -12.32 -13.20 4.07
C LEU A 362 -13.80 -12.83 4.25
N GLY A 363 -14.20 -12.40 5.45
CA GLY A 363 -15.58 -12.07 5.80
C GLY A 363 -15.86 -10.57 5.95
N ILE A 364 -14.87 -9.70 5.69
CA ILE A 364 -15.00 -8.24 5.83
C ILE A 364 -15.17 -7.52 4.51
#